data_025e27ab7717f5d43e77d3c41d7cce9e
#
_entry.id   025e27ab7717f5d43e77d3c41d7cce9e
#
_cell.length_a   1.000
_cell.length_b   1.000
_cell.length_c   1.000
_cell.angle_alpha   90.00
_cell.angle_beta   90.00
_cell.angle_gamma   90.00
#
_symmetry.space_group_name_H-M   'P 1'
#
loop_
_entity.id
_entity.type
_entity.pdbx_description
1 polymer ?
#
loop_
_entity_poly.entity_id
_entity_poly.type
_entity_poly.pdbx_seq_one_letter_code
_entity_poly.pdbx_strand_id
1 'polypeptide(L)'
;MANPSLQIGNSNWAIKEDNLLGYSTAGTRFVPQPITMTRASAGTRVNSSGLVETVELLGSEEIDNGDFASDLTGWTGYGTRSATGGVATIGASANSGIYQDALTNGLTYSVTINVTSYDGVGSAQVANNNGNVIYTITTTGIQTFTFTHSIASGNLLIRGLSNALFSLTNVSIKESTKNNLARVDYDGTASSLLAEPQRTNLVIESEDFSSWTSSSSTLVNSTTVVNPSGESGSGLFSVTSGSATKFSYISVTTTSNLHSYSIFVKYSDVQFIQLAGGGNGWYANFDVQNGVLGNTNANSSIESFGNGWYKCVITSTSSDTFSNAAVVIIDSSTSARLSSTSEVGSVYIWGAQLEVGSYPTSYIPTDGTTVTRVQDQYEKTGI
;
A
#
# COMPACT_ATOMS: atom_id res chain seq x y z
N MET A 1 -9.98 -1.52 -22.29
CA MET A 1 -8.80 -0.82 -22.91
C MET A 1 -7.57 -1.52 -22.42
N ALA A 2 -6.58 -1.77 -23.26
CA ALA A 2 -5.35 -2.40 -22.79
C ALA A 2 -4.64 -1.49 -21.78
N ASN A 3 -4.22 -2.05 -20.65
CA ASN A 3 -3.37 -1.33 -19.71
C ASN A 3 -2.12 -0.86 -20.45
N PRO A 4 -1.61 0.37 -20.17
CA PRO A 4 -0.38 0.86 -20.76
C PRO A 4 0.80 0.08 -20.14
N SER A 5 1.08 -1.08 -20.69
CA SER A 5 2.20 -1.93 -20.31
C SER A 5 3.03 -2.28 -21.54
N LEU A 6 4.34 -2.28 -21.40
CA LEU A 6 5.26 -2.79 -22.40
C LEU A 6 5.56 -4.24 -22.09
N GLN A 7 5.03 -5.17 -22.87
CA GLN A 7 5.38 -6.58 -22.75
C GLN A 7 6.71 -6.84 -23.44
N ILE A 8 7.74 -7.22 -22.70
CA ILE A 8 9.05 -7.55 -23.21
C ILE A 8 9.28 -9.07 -23.08
N GLY A 9 8.86 -9.80 -24.12
CA GLY A 9 9.08 -11.22 -24.21
C GLY A 9 8.10 -12.08 -23.37
N ASN A 10 8.31 -13.36 -23.42
CA ASN A 10 7.46 -14.38 -22.82
C ASN A 10 8.28 -15.14 -21.77
N SER A 11 8.08 -14.89 -20.49
CA SER A 11 8.70 -15.52 -19.30
C SER A 11 10.23 -15.79 -19.29
N ASN A 12 10.90 -15.86 -20.43
CA ASN A 12 12.35 -16.03 -20.59
C ASN A 12 13.01 -14.88 -21.37
N TRP A 13 12.44 -13.68 -21.29
CA TRP A 13 12.86 -12.51 -22.05
C TRP A 13 14.33 -12.12 -21.86
N ALA A 14 14.92 -12.42 -20.71
CA ALA A 14 16.34 -12.15 -20.42
C ALA A 14 17.32 -13.11 -21.12
N ILE A 15 16.82 -14.20 -21.71
CA ILE A 15 17.65 -15.28 -22.28
C ILE A 15 17.58 -15.29 -23.82
N LYS A 16 16.64 -14.53 -24.43
CA LYS A 16 16.48 -14.51 -25.89
C LYS A 16 17.47 -13.55 -26.55
N GLU A 17 18.09 -14.01 -27.63
CA GLU A 17 18.89 -13.17 -28.53
C GLU A 17 18.02 -12.08 -29.18
N ASP A 18 18.63 -10.94 -29.51
CA ASP A 18 18.03 -9.82 -30.24
C ASP A 18 16.75 -9.24 -29.61
N ASN A 19 16.65 -9.24 -28.29
CA ASN A 19 15.60 -8.55 -27.56
C ASN A 19 16.07 -7.17 -27.04
N LEU A 20 15.15 -6.40 -26.45
CA LEU A 20 15.47 -5.07 -25.90
C LEU A 20 16.51 -5.08 -24.77
N LEU A 21 16.75 -6.22 -24.14
CA LEU A 21 17.67 -6.35 -23.01
C LEU A 21 19.02 -6.99 -23.39
N GLY A 22 19.15 -7.45 -24.63
CA GLY A 22 20.39 -8.02 -25.08
C GLY A 22 20.44 -8.18 -26.59
N TYR A 23 21.64 -8.40 -27.09
CA TYR A 23 21.89 -8.77 -28.48
C TYR A 23 22.98 -9.82 -28.56
N SER A 24 23.00 -10.59 -29.67
CA SER A 24 24.05 -11.56 -29.95
C SER A 24 25.14 -10.88 -30.77
N THR A 25 26.36 -10.98 -30.33
CA THR A 25 27.54 -10.62 -31.16
C THR A 25 27.92 -11.81 -32.03
N ALA A 26 27.67 -11.70 -33.31
CA ALA A 26 28.01 -12.74 -34.29
C ALA A 26 27.33 -14.12 -34.06
N GLY A 27 26.14 -14.12 -33.48
CA GLY A 27 25.34 -15.35 -33.26
C GLY A 27 25.89 -16.33 -32.20
N THR A 28 26.90 -15.93 -31.45
CA THR A 28 27.56 -16.85 -30.51
C THR A 28 27.55 -16.41 -29.06
N ARG A 29 27.20 -15.19 -28.77
CA ARG A 29 27.22 -14.65 -27.40
C ARG A 29 26.13 -13.65 -27.16
N PHE A 30 25.32 -13.89 -26.13
CA PHE A 30 24.38 -12.93 -25.61
C PHE A 30 25.10 -11.83 -24.82
N VAL A 31 24.89 -10.57 -25.19
CA VAL A 31 25.43 -9.40 -24.49
C VAL A 31 24.25 -8.62 -23.91
N PRO A 32 24.09 -8.57 -22.58
CA PRO A 32 23.04 -7.78 -21.96
C PRO A 32 23.13 -6.32 -22.38
N GLN A 33 21.98 -5.74 -22.71
CA GLN A 33 21.84 -4.32 -22.97
C GLN A 33 21.17 -3.68 -21.75
N PRO A 34 21.88 -2.90 -20.95
CA PRO A 34 21.28 -2.26 -19.79
C PRO A 34 20.22 -1.25 -20.22
N ILE A 35 19.05 -1.36 -19.63
CA ILE A 35 18.00 -0.35 -19.66
C ILE A 35 18.05 0.37 -18.33
N THR A 36 18.29 1.66 -18.35
CA THR A 36 18.22 2.50 -17.15
C THR A 36 16.76 2.86 -16.89
N MET A 37 16.31 2.63 -15.68
CA MET A 37 15.00 3.04 -15.21
C MET A 37 15.15 4.20 -14.22
N THR A 38 14.38 5.26 -14.42
CA THR A 38 14.31 6.38 -13.48
C THR A 38 12.87 6.66 -13.08
N ARG A 39 12.64 6.78 -11.77
CA ARG A 39 11.42 7.25 -11.14
C ARG A 39 11.76 7.72 -9.74
N ALA A 40 11.69 9.01 -9.49
CA ALA A 40 12.03 9.61 -8.19
C ALA A 40 10.89 9.45 -7.16
N SER A 41 10.19 8.32 -7.15
CA SER A 41 9.12 7.97 -6.20
C SER A 41 8.99 6.46 -6.05
N ALA A 42 8.33 6.02 -5.00
CA ALA A 42 7.84 4.65 -4.88
C ALA A 42 6.82 4.33 -5.99
N GLY A 43 6.59 3.05 -6.24
CA GLY A 43 5.54 2.58 -7.14
C GLY A 43 5.13 1.17 -6.78
N THR A 44 3.84 0.88 -6.94
CA THR A 44 3.28 -0.44 -6.70
C THR A 44 3.19 -1.26 -7.97
N ARG A 45 3.05 -2.56 -7.79
CA ARG A 45 2.76 -3.55 -8.84
C ARG A 45 1.84 -4.63 -8.28
N VAL A 46 1.30 -5.45 -9.14
CA VAL A 46 0.76 -6.76 -8.76
C VAL A 46 1.91 -7.77 -8.86
N ASN A 47 2.21 -8.48 -7.79
CA ASN A 47 3.27 -9.48 -7.77
C ASN A 47 2.80 -10.84 -8.33
N SER A 48 3.70 -11.82 -8.44
CA SER A 48 3.39 -13.15 -8.97
C SER A 48 2.38 -13.96 -8.14
N SER A 49 2.09 -13.52 -6.93
CA SER A 49 1.03 -14.08 -6.06
C SER A 49 -0.31 -13.37 -6.22
N GLY A 50 -0.42 -12.37 -7.12
CA GLY A 50 -1.62 -11.57 -7.34
C GLY A 50 -1.87 -10.50 -6.28
N LEU A 51 -0.86 -10.12 -5.51
CA LEU A 51 -0.98 -9.12 -4.45
C LEU A 51 -0.40 -7.77 -4.90
N VAL A 52 -1.05 -6.69 -4.48
CA VAL A 52 -0.51 -5.33 -4.61
C VAL A 52 0.66 -5.15 -3.65
N GLU A 53 1.81 -4.80 -4.17
CA GLU A 53 2.99 -4.50 -3.34
C GLU A 53 3.72 -3.25 -3.84
N THR A 54 4.33 -2.51 -2.92
CA THR A 54 5.32 -1.49 -3.28
C THR A 54 6.62 -2.18 -3.66
N VAL A 55 7.18 -1.83 -4.83
CA VAL A 55 8.48 -2.36 -5.21
C VAL A 55 9.56 -1.72 -4.34
N GLU A 56 10.28 -2.56 -3.63
CA GLU A 56 11.31 -2.17 -2.67
C GLU A 56 12.54 -3.06 -2.84
N LEU A 57 13.70 -2.46 -2.76
CA LEU A 57 14.98 -3.14 -2.66
C LEU A 57 15.52 -2.93 -1.25
N LEU A 58 15.69 -4.01 -0.51
CA LEU A 58 16.33 -3.99 0.80
C LEU A 58 17.83 -4.25 0.67
N GLY A 59 18.63 -3.41 1.33
CA GLY A 59 20.06 -3.57 1.49
C GLY A 59 20.44 -4.74 2.41
N SER A 60 21.72 -4.79 2.77
CA SER A 60 22.21 -5.70 3.80
C SER A 60 21.65 -5.37 5.18
N GLU A 61 21.83 -6.27 6.13
CA GLU A 61 21.54 -6.00 7.54
C GLU A 61 22.55 -4.97 8.07
N GLU A 62 22.03 -3.95 8.77
CA GLU A 62 22.82 -2.83 9.31
C GLU A 62 23.17 -3.01 10.79
N ILE A 63 22.54 -3.95 11.48
CA ILE A 63 22.83 -4.23 12.88
C ILE A 63 23.40 -5.63 13.08
N ASP A 64 24.26 -5.73 14.10
CA ASP A 64 24.81 -6.99 14.56
C ASP A 64 23.96 -7.57 15.69
N ASN A 65 23.87 -8.91 15.76
CA ASN A 65 23.20 -9.65 16.84
C ASN A 65 21.76 -9.16 17.09
N GLY A 66 20.98 -8.94 16.02
CA GLY A 66 19.59 -8.54 16.11
C GLY A 66 18.67 -9.67 16.55
N ASP A 67 19.12 -10.92 16.50
CA ASP A 67 18.44 -12.12 16.98
C ASP A 67 18.71 -12.42 18.46
N PHE A 68 19.62 -11.67 19.10
CA PHE A 68 20.02 -11.83 20.51
C PHE A 68 20.43 -13.26 20.87
N ALA A 69 21.10 -13.96 19.98
CA ALA A 69 21.33 -15.40 20.04
C ALA A 69 21.87 -15.91 21.38
N SER A 70 22.72 -15.15 22.03
CA SER A 70 23.26 -15.47 23.38
C SER A 70 23.15 -14.35 24.40
N ASP A 71 23.38 -13.11 24.02
CA ASP A 71 23.44 -11.95 24.91
C ASP A 71 23.21 -10.63 24.17
N LEU A 72 23.64 -9.50 24.74
CA LEU A 72 23.61 -8.15 24.15
C LEU A 72 24.93 -7.73 23.49
N THR A 73 25.78 -8.67 23.08
CA THR A 73 27.02 -8.33 22.37
C THR A 73 26.72 -7.52 21.12
N GLY A 74 27.48 -6.44 20.87
CA GLY A 74 27.21 -5.47 19.81
C GLY A 74 26.21 -4.36 20.19
N TRP A 75 25.43 -4.54 21.25
CA TRP A 75 24.50 -3.53 21.74
C TRP A 75 25.07 -2.79 22.94
N THR A 76 25.07 -1.48 22.87
CA THR A 76 25.30 -0.61 24.04
C THR A 76 23.97 -0.35 24.72
N GLY A 77 23.96 -0.21 26.05
CA GLY A 77 22.68 -0.01 26.71
C GLY A 77 22.77 0.64 28.09
N TYR A 78 21.61 1.04 28.59
CA TYR A 78 21.44 1.68 29.91
C TYR A 78 20.18 1.16 30.62
N GLY A 79 20.08 1.39 31.92
CA GLY A 79 18.96 0.92 32.74
C GLY A 79 18.89 -0.62 32.84
N THR A 80 17.73 -1.14 33.12
CA THR A 80 17.49 -2.58 33.27
C THR A 80 17.29 -3.23 31.91
N ARG A 81 18.15 -4.18 31.57
CA ARG A 81 18.13 -4.93 30.30
C ARG A 81 18.86 -6.26 30.44
N SER A 82 18.45 -7.25 29.67
CA SER A 82 19.13 -8.52 29.56
C SER A 82 18.85 -9.17 28.20
N ALA A 83 19.70 -10.11 27.78
CA ALA A 83 19.34 -11.04 26.70
C ALA A 83 19.77 -12.45 27.11
N THR A 84 18.92 -13.42 26.82
CA THR A 84 19.18 -14.83 27.10
C THR A 84 18.36 -15.69 26.14
N GLY A 85 19.02 -16.65 25.47
CA GLY A 85 18.34 -17.63 24.64
C GLY A 85 17.54 -17.04 23.49
N GLY A 86 18.06 -16.01 22.83
CA GLY A 86 17.39 -15.35 21.70
C GLY A 86 16.30 -14.34 22.10
N VAL A 87 16.22 -13.95 23.39
CA VAL A 87 15.24 -12.99 23.86
C VAL A 87 15.92 -11.83 24.58
N ALA A 88 15.80 -10.63 24.05
CA ALA A 88 16.17 -9.40 24.74
C ALA A 88 15.00 -8.86 25.54
N THR A 89 15.22 -8.53 26.81
CA THR A 89 14.22 -7.92 27.72
C THR A 89 14.71 -6.55 28.13
N ILE A 90 13.85 -5.54 27.99
CA ILE A 90 14.14 -4.14 28.27
C ILE A 90 13.06 -3.61 29.20
N GLY A 91 13.46 -2.96 30.29
CA GLY A 91 12.50 -2.25 31.12
C GLY A 91 12.55 -2.54 32.59
N ALA A 92 11.42 -2.38 33.26
CA ALA A 92 11.25 -2.39 34.72
C ALA A 92 12.08 -1.31 35.46
N SER A 93 12.45 -0.22 34.77
CA SER A 93 13.01 1.00 35.39
C SER A 93 12.52 2.25 34.65
N ALA A 94 12.67 3.41 35.25
CA ALA A 94 12.17 4.68 34.72
C ALA A 94 12.67 4.97 33.27
N ASN A 95 13.84 4.46 32.92
CA ASN A 95 14.43 4.60 31.59
C ASN A 95 15.42 3.45 31.35
N SER A 96 15.14 2.63 30.34
CA SER A 96 15.98 1.49 29.96
C SER A 96 16.06 1.41 28.43
N GLY A 97 17.18 0.94 27.90
CA GLY A 97 17.30 0.79 26.44
C GLY A 97 18.61 0.17 25.99
N ILE A 98 18.58 -0.25 24.72
CA ILE A 98 19.74 -0.73 23.96
C ILE A 98 19.84 0.07 22.66
N TYR A 99 21.05 0.26 22.14
CA TYR A 99 21.26 0.97 20.89
C TYR A 99 22.53 0.48 20.15
N GLN A 100 22.50 0.66 18.83
CA GLN A 100 23.67 0.50 17.95
C GLN A 100 23.78 1.70 16.99
N ASP A 101 25.02 2.00 16.56
CA ASP A 101 25.28 2.96 15.48
C ASP A 101 25.12 2.26 14.13
N ALA A 102 23.93 2.38 13.55
CA ALA A 102 23.48 1.64 12.36
C ALA A 102 22.85 2.54 11.28
N LEU A 103 22.70 3.84 11.54
CA LEU A 103 21.92 4.70 10.67
C LEU A 103 22.79 5.77 10.01
N THR A 104 22.65 5.94 8.70
CA THR A 104 23.29 7.01 7.91
C THR A 104 22.28 8.11 7.59
N ASN A 105 22.69 9.36 7.81
CA ASN A 105 21.85 10.52 7.54
C ASN A 105 21.43 10.60 6.07
N GLY A 106 20.16 10.84 5.82
CA GLY A 106 19.55 10.96 4.51
C GLY A 106 19.04 9.63 3.91
N LEU A 107 19.36 8.49 4.53
CA LEU A 107 18.89 7.19 4.05
C LEU A 107 17.54 6.81 4.68
N THR A 108 16.78 6.03 3.93
CA THR A 108 15.51 5.43 4.39
C THR A 108 15.77 3.98 4.76
N TYR A 109 15.18 3.55 5.86
CA TYR A 109 15.33 2.21 6.41
C TYR A 109 14.00 1.51 6.57
N SER A 110 13.99 0.20 6.31
CA SER A 110 12.94 -0.73 6.73
C SER A 110 13.40 -1.39 8.02
N VAL A 111 12.56 -1.30 9.05
CA VAL A 111 12.81 -1.87 10.37
C VAL A 111 11.77 -2.94 10.65
N THR A 112 12.22 -4.12 11.05
CA THR A 112 11.36 -5.21 11.52
C THR A 112 11.74 -5.57 12.95
N ILE A 113 10.76 -5.58 13.85
CA ILE A 113 10.91 -6.04 15.22
C ILE A 113 9.90 -7.16 15.50
N ASN A 114 10.31 -8.12 16.31
CA ASN A 114 9.38 -9.14 16.83
C ASN A 114 9.24 -9.01 18.35
N VAL A 115 8.13 -8.46 18.79
CA VAL A 115 7.80 -8.22 20.20
C VAL A 115 7.10 -9.44 20.76
N THR A 116 7.70 -10.10 21.73
CA THR A 116 7.15 -11.31 22.34
C THR A 116 6.34 -11.03 23.58
N SER A 117 6.61 -9.94 24.29
CA SER A 117 5.82 -9.47 25.41
C SER A 117 5.87 -7.95 25.55
N TYR A 118 4.79 -7.36 26.04
CA TYR A 118 4.69 -5.95 26.44
C TYR A 118 3.64 -5.86 27.55
N ASP A 119 3.99 -5.23 28.68
CA ASP A 119 3.14 -5.14 29.86
C ASP A 119 2.06 -4.05 29.77
N GLY A 120 2.08 -3.23 28.73
CA GLY A 120 1.14 -2.12 28.56
C GLY A 120 1.38 -0.93 29.49
N VAL A 121 2.48 -0.95 30.27
CA VAL A 121 2.85 0.13 31.19
C VAL A 121 3.88 1.05 30.54
N GLY A 122 3.78 2.35 30.78
CA GLY A 122 4.72 3.33 30.24
C GLY A 122 4.71 3.41 28.72
N SER A 123 5.89 3.56 28.11
CA SER A 123 6.04 3.67 26.67
C SER A 123 7.25 2.87 26.17
N ALA A 124 6.99 1.85 25.34
CA ALA A 124 8.00 1.10 24.62
C ALA A 124 8.17 1.71 23.21
N GLN A 125 9.41 2.01 22.81
CA GLN A 125 9.68 2.80 21.61
C GLN A 125 10.90 2.32 20.84
N VAL A 126 10.83 2.43 19.51
CA VAL A 126 12.00 2.55 18.64
C VAL A 126 12.21 4.03 18.36
N ALA A 127 13.42 4.50 18.53
CA ALA A 127 13.78 5.91 18.40
C ALA A 127 15.15 6.05 17.72
N ASN A 128 15.46 7.23 17.24
CA ASN A 128 16.82 7.57 16.85
C ASN A 128 17.52 8.36 17.97
N ASN A 129 18.77 8.70 17.75
CA ASN A 129 19.55 9.46 18.72
C ASN A 129 18.82 10.75 19.14
N ASN A 130 19.03 11.16 20.38
CA ASN A 130 18.30 12.23 21.06
C ASN A 130 16.82 11.92 21.37
N GLY A 131 16.38 10.67 21.14
CA GLY A 131 15.06 10.22 21.56
C GLY A 131 13.91 10.65 20.66
N ASN A 132 14.18 11.03 19.41
CA ASN A 132 13.11 11.21 18.43
C ASN A 132 12.46 9.86 18.16
N VAL A 133 11.18 9.75 18.48
CA VAL A 133 10.41 8.51 18.34
C VAL A 133 10.19 8.23 16.86
N ILE A 134 10.59 7.04 16.42
CA ILE A 134 10.33 6.52 15.08
C ILE A 134 9.07 5.67 15.10
N TYR A 135 8.92 4.83 16.14
CA TYR A 135 7.80 3.92 16.28
C TYR A 135 7.47 3.68 17.75
N THR A 136 6.19 3.61 18.08
CA THR A 136 5.71 3.25 19.42
C THR A 136 5.18 1.83 19.40
N ILE A 137 5.75 0.97 20.23
CA ILE A 137 5.34 -0.43 20.38
C ILE A 137 4.06 -0.46 21.24
N THR A 138 2.97 -0.94 20.68
CA THR A 138 1.66 -1.03 21.35
C THR A 138 1.11 -2.44 21.43
N THR A 139 1.67 -3.36 20.62
CA THR A 139 1.21 -4.75 20.50
C THR A 139 2.38 -5.72 20.47
N THR A 140 2.11 -7.00 20.68
CA THR A 140 3.08 -8.09 20.42
C THR A 140 3.00 -8.57 18.99
N GLY A 141 3.99 -9.36 18.56
CA GLY A 141 4.13 -9.91 17.22
C GLY A 141 5.15 -9.17 16.36
N ILE A 142 5.20 -9.53 15.09
CA ILE A 142 6.08 -8.90 14.10
C ILE A 142 5.49 -7.57 13.67
N GLN A 143 6.30 -6.53 13.75
CA GLN A 143 5.95 -5.17 13.34
C GLN A 143 7.02 -4.68 12.37
N THR A 144 6.61 -4.18 11.20
CA THR A 144 7.49 -3.64 10.18
C THR A 144 7.08 -2.22 9.85
N PHE A 145 8.03 -1.30 9.80
CA PHE A 145 7.80 0.11 9.47
C PHE A 145 9.02 0.69 8.76
N THR A 146 8.82 1.80 8.07
CA THR A 146 9.90 2.52 7.37
C THR A 146 10.04 3.93 7.91
N PHE A 147 11.25 4.46 7.90
CA PHE A 147 11.52 5.85 8.25
C PHE A 147 12.75 6.38 7.50
N THR A 148 12.81 7.69 7.29
CA THR A 148 14.01 8.36 6.76
C THR A 148 14.78 8.95 7.92
N HIS A 149 16.05 8.56 8.04
CA HIS A 149 16.95 9.10 9.06
C HIS A 149 17.44 10.50 8.65
N SER A 150 17.21 11.51 9.46
CA SER A 150 17.44 12.92 9.10
C SER A 150 18.36 13.68 10.07
N ILE A 151 19.12 12.95 10.92
CA ILE A 151 20.05 13.55 11.89
C ILE A 151 21.47 12.97 11.73
N ALA A 152 22.48 13.71 12.20
CA ALA A 152 23.88 13.35 12.00
C ALA A 152 24.35 12.12 12.80
N SER A 153 23.69 11.78 13.91
CA SER A 153 24.08 10.65 14.75
C SER A 153 23.30 9.39 14.38
N GLY A 154 24.03 8.29 14.14
CA GLY A 154 23.53 7.05 13.54
C GLY A 154 22.93 6.03 14.51
N ASN A 155 22.67 6.35 15.78
CA ASN A 155 22.13 5.36 16.71
C ASN A 155 20.67 5.05 16.47
N LEU A 156 20.38 3.76 16.26
CA LEU A 156 19.06 3.19 16.49
C LEU A 156 18.93 2.85 17.97
N LEU A 157 17.86 3.29 18.60
CA LEU A 157 17.58 3.13 20.04
C LEU A 157 16.25 2.36 20.22
N ILE A 158 16.28 1.30 21.00
CA ILE A 158 15.09 0.57 21.46
C ILE A 158 15.00 0.80 22.95
N ARG A 159 13.89 1.40 23.43
CA ARG A 159 13.79 1.85 24.82
C ARG A 159 12.43 1.66 25.46
N GLY A 160 12.45 1.50 26.78
CA GLY A 160 11.30 1.60 27.65
C GLY A 160 11.39 2.82 28.56
N LEU A 161 10.32 3.60 28.63
CA LEU A 161 10.16 4.76 29.47
C LEU A 161 9.06 4.52 30.50
N SER A 162 9.13 5.18 31.65
CA SER A 162 8.10 5.12 32.70
C SER A 162 7.79 3.70 33.14
N ASN A 163 8.84 2.89 33.34
CA ASN A 163 8.80 1.48 33.75
C ASN A 163 8.19 0.48 32.74
N ALA A 164 8.10 0.85 31.47
CA ALA A 164 7.69 -0.09 30.42
C ALA A 164 8.58 -1.34 30.45
N LEU A 165 7.97 -2.51 30.39
CA LEU A 165 8.64 -3.81 30.30
C LEU A 165 8.19 -4.55 29.06
N PHE A 166 9.13 -4.89 28.20
CA PHE A 166 8.87 -5.63 26.97
C PHE A 166 10.04 -6.50 26.55
N SER A 167 9.77 -7.50 25.73
CA SER A 167 10.77 -8.43 25.22
C SER A 167 10.70 -8.55 23.71
N LEU A 168 11.86 -8.76 23.07
CA LEU A 168 12.06 -8.88 21.64
C LEU A 168 12.86 -10.14 21.33
N THR A 169 12.55 -10.81 20.21
CA THR A 169 13.35 -11.92 19.68
C THR A 169 14.05 -11.58 18.36
N ASN A 170 13.69 -10.47 17.75
CA ASN A 170 14.34 -10.03 16.53
C ASN A 170 14.26 -8.50 16.38
N VAL A 171 15.34 -7.94 15.91
CA VAL A 171 15.44 -6.58 15.37
C VAL A 171 16.24 -6.66 14.08
N SER A 172 15.69 -6.17 12.99
CA SER A 172 16.34 -6.12 11.67
C SER A 172 16.20 -4.72 11.11
N ILE A 173 17.27 -4.17 10.57
CA ILE A 173 17.29 -2.87 9.89
C ILE A 173 18.05 -3.00 8.59
N LYS A 174 17.40 -2.58 7.52
CA LYS A 174 17.98 -2.59 6.17
C LYS A 174 17.71 -1.27 5.48
N GLU A 175 18.68 -0.75 4.73
CA GLU A 175 18.41 0.35 3.83
C GLU A 175 17.27 -0.03 2.88
N SER A 176 16.31 0.87 2.70
CA SER A 176 15.15 0.70 1.84
C SER A 176 15.22 1.66 0.67
N THR A 177 15.33 1.12 -0.54
CA THR A 177 15.24 1.89 -1.78
C THR A 177 13.93 1.56 -2.47
N LYS A 178 13.11 2.58 -2.75
CA LYS A 178 11.83 2.46 -3.48
C LYS A 178 11.83 3.23 -4.80
N ASN A 179 12.81 4.10 -4.99
CA ASN A 179 12.97 4.89 -6.20
C ASN A 179 13.79 4.14 -7.26
N ASN A 180 13.58 4.49 -8.53
CA ASN A 180 14.34 3.97 -9.67
C ASN A 180 14.31 2.43 -9.80
N LEU A 181 13.24 1.79 -9.33
CA LEU A 181 13.03 0.36 -9.44
C LEU A 181 12.00 0.06 -10.52
N ALA A 182 12.38 -0.79 -11.48
CA ALA A 182 11.49 -1.28 -12.50
C ALA A 182 10.36 -2.11 -11.88
N ARG A 183 9.15 -2.01 -12.43
CA ARG A 183 7.97 -2.72 -11.95
C ARG A 183 7.55 -3.75 -12.99
N VAL A 184 7.64 -5.02 -12.63
CA VAL A 184 7.08 -6.13 -13.41
C VAL A 184 5.75 -6.51 -12.79
N ASP A 185 4.68 -6.22 -13.51
CA ASP A 185 3.30 -6.47 -13.11
C ASP A 185 2.85 -7.85 -13.59
N TYR A 186 2.03 -8.55 -12.83
CA TYR A 186 1.54 -9.87 -13.15
C TYR A 186 0.03 -9.89 -13.31
N ASP A 187 -0.43 -10.61 -14.36
CA ASP A 187 -1.81 -11.01 -14.56
C ASP A 187 -1.84 -12.53 -14.69
N GLY A 188 -2.09 -13.21 -13.58
CA GLY A 188 -1.92 -14.65 -13.48
C GLY A 188 -0.46 -15.08 -13.75
N THR A 189 -0.23 -15.81 -14.83
CA THR A 189 1.11 -16.27 -15.25
C THR A 189 1.78 -15.31 -16.25
N ALA A 190 1.05 -14.36 -16.79
CA ALA A 190 1.60 -13.34 -17.67
C ALA A 190 2.29 -12.24 -16.86
N SER A 191 3.35 -11.67 -17.40
CA SER A 191 4.05 -10.56 -16.78
C SER A 191 4.38 -9.49 -17.79
N SER A 192 4.32 -8.23 -17.36
CA SER A 192 4.64 -7.06 -18.19
C SER A 192 5.43 -6.03 -17.41
N LEU A 193 6.30 -5.30 -18.11
CA LEU A 193 6.99 -4.15 -17.54
C LEU A 193 6.03 -2.97 -17.53
N LEU A 194 5.76 -2.40 -16.35
CA LEU A 194 4.96 -1.19 -16.24
C LEU A 194 5.75 0.03 -16.70
N ALA A 195 5.14 0.82 -17.60
CA ALA A 195 5.63 2.13 -18.02
C ALA A 195 4.46 3.10 -17.92
N GLU A 196 4.31 3.76 -16.79
CA GLU A 196 3.15 4.58 -16.49
C GLU A 196 3.51 6.07 -16.40
N PRO A 197 2.59 6.97 -16.83
CA PRO A 197 2.77 8.40 -16.66
C PRO A 197 2.72 8.80 -15.19
N GLN A 198 3.16 10.02 -14.90
CA GLN A 198 2.95 10.61 -13.58
C GLN A 198 1.46 10.64 -13.24
N ARG A 199 1.11 10.24 -12.02
CA ARG A 199 -0.23 10.31 -11.46
C ARG A 199 -0.19 10.68 -9.98
N THR A 200 -1.27 11.32 -9.54
CA THR A 200 -1.48 11.66 -8.12
C THR A 200 -2.77 11.02 -7.66
N ASN A 201 -2.72 10.24 -6.59
CA ASN A 201 -3.96 9.84 -5.91
C ASN A 201 -4.47 11.05 -5.11
N LEU A 202 -5.66 11.51 -5.46
CA LEU A 202 -6.33 12.67 -4.87
C LEU A 202 -7.19 12.30 -3.64
N VAL A 203 -7.45 11.02 -3.43
CA VAL A 203 -7.98 10.50 -2.16
C VAL A 203 -6.86 10.54 -1.14
N ILE A 204 -7.03 11.29 -0.05
CA ILE A 204 -5.96 11.48 0.95
C ILE A 204 -5.86 10.32 1.95
N GLU A 205 -6.92 9.53 2.10
CA GLU A 205 -7.01 8.35 2.96
C GLU A 205 -7.51 7.18 2.14
N SER A 206 -6.57 6.46 1.50
CA SER A 206 -6.91 5.39 0.56
C SER A 206 -7.19 4.05 1.23
N GLU A 207 -6.72 3.86 2.46
CA GLU A 207 -6.83 2.64 3.26
C GLU A 207 -7.39 2.88 4.67
N ASP A 208 -7.32 4.13 5.18
CA ASP A 208 -7.98 4.54 6.42
C ASP A 208 -9.33 5.19 6.11
N PHE A 209 -10.37 4.53 6.56
CA PHE A 209 -11.76 4.95 6.32
C PHE A 209 -12.39 5.73 7.48
N SER A 210 -11.62 6.02 8.53
CA SER A 210 -12.09 6.74 9.72
C SER A 210 -12.50 8.18 9.45
N SER A 211 -11.92 8.81 8.42
CA SER A 211 -12.20 10.18 7.99
C SER A 211 -13.29 10.30 6.93
N TRP A 212 -13.80 9.17 6.42
CA TRP A 212 -14.85 9.18 5.42
C TRP A 212 -16.20 9.56 6.02
N THR A 213 -16.96 10.34 5.28
CA THR A 213 -18.32 10.75 5.69
C THR A 213 -19.34 9.74 5.22
N SER A 214 -20.19 9.28 6.12
CA SER A 214 -21.25 8.30 5.84
C SER A 214 -22.64 8.91 5.97
N SER A 215 -23.59 8.47 5.14
CA SER A 215 -25.00 8.84 5.19
C SER A 215 -25.88 7.59 5.14
N SER A 216 -26.72 7.43 6.14
CA SER A 216 -27.56 6.22 6.33
C SER A 216 -26.79 4.91 6.29
N SER A 217 -25.53 4.95 6.67
CA SER A 217 -24.56 3.86 6.64
C SER A 217 -23.47 4.09 7.67
N THR A 218 -22.63 3.09 7.88
CA THR A 218 -21.38 3.20 8.66
C THR A 218 -20.22 2.66 7.84
N LEU A 219 -19.07 3.29 7.96
CA LEU A 219 -17.83 2.82 7.38
C LEU A 219 -16.75 2.90 8.46
N VAL A 220 -16.16 1.76 8.79
CA VAL A 220 -15.16 1.64 9.85
C VAL A 220 -13.99 0.79 9.39
N ASN A 221 -12.81 1.04 9.92
CA ASN A 221 -11.66 0.17 9.68
C ASN A 221 -11.90 -1.21 10.32
N SER A 222 -11.51 -2.25 9.60
CA SER A 222 -11.71 -3.66 9.96
C SER A 222 -10.46 -4.47 9.64
N THR A 223 -10.09 -5.37 10.52
CA THR A 223 -8.99 -6.34 10.32
C THR A 223 -9.50 -7.75 10.05
N THR A 224 -10.80 -7.91 9.76
CA THR A 224 -11.46 -9.22 9.62
C THR A 224 -11.03 -9.96 8.36
N VAL A 225 -10.68 -9.23 7.30
CA VAL A 225 -10.31 -9.82 6.00
C VAL A 225 -8.91 -9.41 5.57
N VAL A 226 -8.27 -10.32 4.83
CA VAL A 226 -7.02 -10.02 4.12
C VAL A 226 -7.37 -9.19 2.89
N ASN A 227 -6.72 -8.04 2.76
CA ASN A 227 -6.89 -7.08 1.69
C ASN A 227 -6.07 -7.44 0.42
N PRO A 228 -6.18 -6.71 -0.68
CA PRO A 228 -5.41 -6.96 -1.89
C PRO A 228 -3.88 -6.86 -1.77
N SER A 229 -3.34 -6.26 -0.70
CA SER A 229 -1.88 -6.29 -0.45
C SER A 229 -1.41 -7.53 0.32
N GLY A 230 -2.33 -8.38 0.77
CA GLY A 230 -2.02 -9.55 1.59
C GLY A 230 -2.01 -9.27 3.10
N GLU A 231 -2.26 -8.05 3.50
CA GLU A 231 -2.30 -7.62 4.90
C GLU A 231 -3.73 -7.67 5.46
N SER A 232 -3.85 -7.72 6.78
CA SER A 232 -5.14 -7.55 7.46
C SER A 232 -5.48 -6.06 7.55
N GLY A 233 -6.59 -5.66 6.93
CA GLY A 233 -7.03 -4.27 6.97
C GLY A 233 -7.92 -3.91 5.78
N SER A 234 -9.07 -3.33 6.05
CA SER A 234 -10.04 -2.88 5.04
C SER A 234 -11.05 -1.94 5.67
N GLY A 235 -11.88 -1.28 4.88
CA GLY A 235 -13.10 -0.63 5.37
C GLY A 235 -14.26 -1.64 5.37
N LEU A 236 -14.97 -1.76 6.47
CA LEU A 236 -16.26 -2.44 6.53
C LEU A 236 -17.38 -1.41 6.33
N PHE A 237 -17.97 -1.41 5.14
CA PHE A 237 -19.09 -0.53 4.79
C PHE A 237 -20.40 -1.25 5.04
N SER A 238 -21.16 -0.81 6.03
CA SER A 238 -22.37 -1.48 6.54
C SER A 238 -23.58 -0.58 6.47
N VAL A 239 -24.74 -1.20 6.18
CA VAL A 239 -26.03 -0.54 6.09
C VAL A 239 -27.09 -1.30 6.89
N THR A 240 -28.01 -0.55 7.52
CA THR A 240 -29.10 -1.09 8.32
C THR A 240 -30.46 -0.88 7.62
N SER A 241 -31.53 -1.43 8.19
CA SER A 241 -32.88 -1.31 7.68
C SER A 241 -33.36 0.15 7.53
N GLY A 242 -34.30 0.36 6.63
CA GLY A 242 -34.84 1.68 6.30
C GLY A 242 -34.51 2.08 4.84
N SER A 243 -35.48 2.68 4.15
CA SER A 243 -35.28 3.16 2.79
C SER A 243 -34.63 4.51 2.78
N ALA A 244 -33.40 4.58 2.26
CA ALA A 244 -32.61 5.79 2.13
C ALA A 244 -31.54 5.63 1.05
N THR A 245 -30.95 6.73 0.59
CA THR A 245 -29.67 6.68 -0.12
C THR A 245 -28.57 6.38 0.89
N LYS A 246 -27.87 5.25 0.72
CA LYS A 246 -26.87 4.72 1.66
C LYS A 246 -25.49 4.79 1.02
N PHE A 247 -24.65 5.69 1.47
CA PHE A 247 -23.34 5.93 0.87
C PHE A 247 -22.30 6.38 1.88
N SER A 248 -21.04 6.16 1.50
CA SER A 248 -19.88 6.76 2.16
C SER A 248 -19.00 7.43 1.10
N TYR A 249 -18.37 8.54 1.45
CA TYR A 249 -17.53 9.29 0.54
C TYR A 249 -16.37 9.98 1.26
N ILE A 250 -15.34 10.27 0.49
CA ILE A 250 -14.31 11.21 0.89
C ILE A 250 -14.39 12.46 0.01
N SER A 251 -14.27 13.62 0.63
CA SER A 251 -14.23 14.90 -0.10
C SER A 251 -12.89 15.07 -0.80
N VAL A 252 -12.95 15.49 -2.05
CA VAL A 252 -11.78 15.77 -2.89
C VAL A 252 -11.96 17.11 -3.58
N THR A 253 -10.88 17.77 -3.94
CA THR A 253 -10.93 19.00 -4.74
C THR A 253 -10.14 18.80 -6.01
N THR A 254 -10.82 18.87 -7.16
CA THR A 254 -10.20 18.68 -8.46
C THR A 254 -10.44 19.86 -9.39
N THR A 255 -9.61 19.97 -10.42
CA THR A 255 -9.83 20.86 -11.56
C THR A 255 -10.59 20.11 -12.65
N SER A 256 -11.18 20.84 -13.62
CA SER A 256 -11.92 20.24 -14.73
C SER A 256 -10.99 19.48 -15.67
N ASN A 257 -11.00 18.13 -15.56
CA ASN A 257 -10.22 17.20 -16.35
C ASN A 257 -10.98 15.87 -16.51
N LEU A 258 -10.45 14.94 -17.29
CA LEU A 258 -10.83 13.54 -17.20
C LEU A 258 -10.31 12.98 -15.88
N HIS A 259 -11.15 12.23 -15.19
CA HIS A 259 -10.78 11.57 -13.93
C HIS A 259 -11.12 10.08 -13.98
N SER A 260 -10.28 9.29 -13.35
CA SER A 260 -10.52 7.86 -13.09
C SER A 260 -10.58 7.64 -11.59
N TYR A 261 -11.70 7.08 -11.12
CA TYR A 261 -11.90 6.66 -9.73
C TYR A 261 -11.97 5.14 -9.67
N SER A 262 -11.15 4.54 -8.82
CA SER A 262 -11.11 3.11 -8.59
C SER A 262 -11.07 2.77 -7.11
N ILE A 263 -11.63 1.60 -6.76
CA ILE A 263 -11.58 1.03 -5.42
C ILE A 263 -11.68 -0.49 -5.50
N PHE A 264 -11.05 -1.19 -4.58
CA PHE A 264 -11.24 -2.62 -4.44
C PHE A 264 -12.44 -2.89 -3.52
N VAL A 265 -13.29 -3.83 -3.93
CA VAL A 265 -14.51 -4.20 -3.20
C VAL A 265 -14.58 -5.72 -3.07
N LYS A 266 -14.98 -6.20 -1.90
CA LYS A 266 -15.24 -7.63 -1.65
C LYS A 266 -16.64 -7.80 -1.10
N TYR A 267 -17.39 -8.73 -1.73
CA TYR A 267 -18.70 -9.16 -1.26
C TYR A 267 -18.62 -9.70 0.18
N SER A 268 -19.61 -9.34 1.00
CA SER A 268 -19.93 -9.96 2.28
C SER A 268 -21.41 -10.38 2.28
N ASP A 269 -22.30 -9.41 2.40
CA ASP A 269 -23.75 -9.67 2.44
C ASP A 269 -24.51 -8.88 1.35
N VAL A 270 -23.95 -7.75 0.89
CA VAL A 270 -24.56 -6.89 -0.13
C VAL A 270 -23.96 -7.16 -1.49
N GLN A 271 -24.82 -7.45 -2.46
CA GLN A 271 -24.42 -7.85 -3.81
C GLN A 271 -24.09 -6.66 -4.71
N PHE A 272 -24.85 -5.56 -4.61
CA PHE A 272 -24.75 -4.46 -5.56
C PHE A 272 -24.23 -3.19 -4.92
N ILE A 273 -23.20 -2.63 -5.54
CA ILE A 273 -22.67 -1.31 -5.19
C ILE A 273 -22.65 -0.39 -6.39
N GLN A 274 -22.54 0.91 -6.12
CA GLN A 274 -22.34 1.92 -7.16
C GLN A 274 -21.13 2.76 -6.77
N LEU A 275 -20.23 3.01 -7.72
CA LEU A 275 -19.29 4.11 -7.60
C LEU A 275 -19.92 5.37 -8.19
N ALA A 276 -19.76 6.50 -7.52
CA ALA A 276 -20.32 7.75 -7.98
C ALA A 276 -19.38 8.93 -7.69
N GLY A 277 -19.39 9.92 -8.59
CA GLY A 277 -18.60 11.14 -8.44
C GLY A 277 -18.83 12.13 -9.56
N GLY A 278 -18.16 13.28 -9.48
CA GLY A 278 -18.18 14.33 -10.49
C GLY A 278 -19.43 15.20 -10.52
N GLY A 279 -19.29 16.45 -10.99
CA GLY A 279 -20.34 17.42 -11.16
C GLY A 279 -21.37 17.01 -12.21
N ASN A 280 -20.93 16.30 -13.27
CA ASN A 280 -21.80 15.75 -14.32
C ASN A 280 -22.49 14.42 -13.91
N GLY A 281 -22.27 13.96 -12.68
CA GLY A 281 -22.98 12.83 -12.12
C GLY A 281 -22.55 11.46 -12.65
N TRP A 282 -21.24 11.25 -12.87
CA TRP A 282 -20.69 9.96 -13.29
C TRP A 282 -20.99 8.86 -12.28
N TYR A 283 -21.39 7.70 -12.77
CA TYR A 283 -21.60 6.51 -11.93
C TYR A 283 -21.49 5.23 -12.74
N ALA A 284 -21.27 4.13 -12.02
CA ALA A 284 -21.45 2.78 -12.50
C ALA A 284 -21.90 1.85 -11.37
N ASN A 285 -22.75 0.90 -11.72
CA ASN A 285 -23.24 -0.15 -10.83
C ASN A 285 -22.40 -1.40 -11.01
N PHE A 286 -22.16 -2.12 -9.92
CA PHE A 286 -21.33 -3.33 -9.90
C PHE A 286 -22.03 -4.42 -9.10
N ASP A 287 -22.11 -5.62 -9.67
CA ASP A 287 -22.42 -6.85 -8.96
C ASP A 287 -21.12 -7.44 -8.42
N VAL A 288 -20.81 -7.16 -7.17
CA VAL A 288 -19.54 -7.56 -6.52
C VAL A 288 -19.59 -8.99 -5.98
N GLN A 289 -20.73 -9.68 -6.06
CA GLN A 289 -20.83 -11.10 -5.80
C GLN A 289 -20.40 -11.92 -7.01
N ASN A 290 -20.79 -11.48 -8.22
CA ASN A 290 -20.57 -12.21 -9.46
C ASN A 290 -19.50 -11.59 -10.38
N GLY A 291 -18.96 -10.41 -10.03
CA GLY A 291 -17.97 -9.71 -10.84
C GLY A 291 -18.53 -9.16 -12.15
N VAL A 292 -19.74 -8.61 -12.13
CA VAL A 292 -20.44 -8.15 -13.34
C VAL A 292 -20.69 -6.66 -13.29
N LEU A 293 -20.39 -5.97 -14.39
CA LEU A 293 -20.70 -4.56 -14.58
C LEU A 293 -22.20 -4.39 -14.87
N GLY A 294 -22.85 -3.44 -14.17
CA GLY A 294 -24.23 -3.06 -14.38
C GLY A 294 -24.35 -1.77 -15.22
N ASN A 295 -25.44 -1.02 -15.01
CA ASN A 295 -25.68 0.25 -15.69
C ASN A 295 -24.62 1.29 -15.34
N THR A 296 -24.20 2.08 -16.34
CA THR A 296 -23.20 3.12 -16.20
C THR A 296 -23.44 4.26 -17.19
N ASN A 297 -23.02 5.47 -16.83
CA ASN A 297 -22.88 6.59 -17.76
C ASN A 297 -21.42 7.05 -17.91
N ALA A 298 -20.47 6.25 -17.42
CA ALA A 298 -19.02 6.46 -17.46
C ALA A 298 -18.33 5.31 -18.21
N ASN A 299 -17.07 5.47 -18.57
CA ASN A 299 -16.23 4.32 -18.92
C ASN A 299 -15.94 3.54 -17.65
N SER A 300 -16.31 2.25 -17.62
CA SER A 300 -16.28 1.48 -16.39
C SER A 300 -15.80 0.07 -16.61
N SER A 301 -15.13 -0.50 -15.62
CA SER A 301 -14.73 -1.90 -15.59
C SER A 301 -14.83 -2.47 -14.18
N ILE A 302 -14.98 -3.79 -14.12
CA ILE A 302 -14.83 -4.61 -12.92
C ILE A 302 -13.89 -5.76 -13.27
N GLU A 303 -12.86 -5.95 -12.48
CA GLU A 303 -11.84 -6.97 -12.69
C GLU A 303 -11.66 -7.80 -11.44
N SER A 304 -11.62 -9.13 -11.56
CA SER A 304 -11.32 -10.01 -10.43
C SER A 304 -9.87 -9.85 -9.98
N PHE A 305 -9.68 -9.67 -8.68
CA PHE A 305 -8.36 -9.47 -8.08
C PHE A 305 -7.94 -10.63 -7.14
N GLY A 306 -8.64 -11.75 -7.22
CA GLY A 306 -8.42 -12.90 -6.34
C GLY A 306 -9.07 -12.75 -4.97
N ASN A 307 -9.18 -13.86 -4.23
CA ASN A 307 -9.73 -13.94 -2.88
C ASN A 307 -11.11 -13.25 -2.69
N GLY A 308 -11.89 -13.15 -3.77
CA GLY A 308 -13.20 -12.50 -3.78
C GLY A 308 -13.16 -10.98 -3.82
N TRP A 309 -12.01 -10.37 -4.04
CA TRP A 309 -11.86 -8.95 -4.33
C TRP A 309 -12.06 -8.64 -5.80
N TYR A 310 -12.69 -7.52 -6.08
CA TYR A 310 -12.84 -6.94 -7.40
C TYR A 310 -12.34 -5.51 -7.41
N LYS A 311 -11.57 -5.12 -8.42
CA LYS A 311 -11.23 -3.73 -8.70
C LYS A 311 -12.36 -3.14 -9.54
N CYS A 312 -13.09 -2.20 -8.96
CA CYS A 312 -14.18 -1.45 -9.61
C CYS A 312 -13.64 -0.10 -10.07
N VAL A 313 -13.93 0.29 -11.30
CA VAL A 313 -13.41 1.52 -11.92
C VAL A 313 -14.53 2.28 -12.61
N ILE A 314 -14.55 3.62 -12.43
CA ILE A 314 -15.29 4.56 -13.28
C ILE A 314 -14.31 5.61 -13.82
N THR A 315 -14.45 5.97 -15.10
CA THR A 315 -13.68 7.05 -15.71
C THR A 315 -14.65 7.98 -16.43
N SER A 316 -14.56 9.27 -16.16
CA SER A 316 -15.39 10.28 -16.82
C SER A 316 -15.14 10.28 -18.34
N THR A 317 -16.20 10.46 -19.13
CA THR A 317 -16.11 10.50 -20.60
C THR A 317 -15.89 11.91 -21.14
N SER A 318 -15.99 12.91 -20.28
CA SER A 318 -15.64 14.31 -20.58
C SER A 318 -15.01 14.98 -19.36
N SER A 319 -14.38 16.11 -19.56
CA SER A 319 -13.78 16.89 -18.47
C SER A 319 -14.85 17.31 -17.46
N ASP A 320 -14.54 17.09 -16.19
CA ASP A 320 -15.43 17.38 -15.05
C ASP A 320 -14.60 17.67 -13.80
N THR A 321 -15.26 18.19 -12.77
CA THR A 321 -14.71 18.35 -11.43
C THR A 321 -15.31 17.29 -10.50
N PHE A 322 -14.48 16.71 -9.66
CA PHE A 322 -14.91 15.83 -8.58
C PHE A 322 -14.82 16.59 -7.26
N SER A 323 -15.90 16.59 -6.50
CA SER A 323 -15.94 17.07 -5.11
C SER A 323 -15.98 15.91 -4.11
N ASN A 324 -16.39 14.73 -4.57
CA ASN A 324 -16.51 13.53 -3.76
C ASN A 324 -16.15 12.29 -4.56
N ALA A 325 -15.47 11.34 -3.93
CA ALA A 325 -15.33 9.97 -4.37
C ALA A 325 -16.22 9.10 -3.48
N ALA A 326 -17.31 8.55 -4.03
CA ALA A 326 -18.34 7.88 -3.25
C ALA A 326 -18.51 6.40 -3.60
N VAL A 327 -18.79 5.59 -2.57
CA VAL A 327 -19.29 4.23 -2.67
C VAL A 327 -20.73 4.21 -2.12
N VAL A 328 -21.65 3.61 -2.87
CA VAL A 328 -23.09 3.61 -2.59
C VAL A 328 -23.60 2.17 -2.59
N ILE A 329 -24.45 1.81 -1.65
CA ILE A 329 -25.20 0.55 -1.68
C ILE A 329 -26.49 0.77 -2.50
N ILE A 330 -26.80 -0.15 -3.39
CA ILE A 330 -27.95 -0.11 -4.30
C ILE A 330 -28.65 -1.46 -4.36
N ASP A 331 -29.91 -1.50 -4.85
CA ASP A 331 -30.73 -2.72 -4.89
C ASP A 331 -30.42 -3.65 -6.09
N SER A 332 -29.90 -3.11 -7.19
CA SER A 332 -29.69 -3.88 -8.42
C SER A 332 -28.64 -3.29 -9.35
N SER A 333 -28.20 -4.09 -10.30
CA SER A 333 -27.30 -3.66 -11.37
C SER A 333 -27.89 -2.56 -12.27
N THR A 334 -29.21 -2.32 -12.23
CA THR A 334 -29.90 -1.32 -13.03
C THR A 334 -30.35 -0.09 -12.25
N SER A 335 -30.02 0.00 -10.97
CA SER A 335 -30.37 1.12 -10.10
C SER A 335 -29.90 2.47 -10.67
N ALA A 336 -30.74 3.48 -10.51
CA ALA A 336 -30.36 4.85 -10.87
C ALA A 336 -29.23 5.38 -9.97
N ARG A 337 -28.59 6.45 -10.41
CA ARG A 337 -27.55 7.11 -9.60
C ARG A 337 -28.09 7.53 -8.25
N LEU A 338 -27.41 7.17 -7.17
CA LEU A 338 -27.76 7.53 -5.78
C LEU A 338 -29.22 7.15 -5.41
N SER A 339 -29.74 6.06 -5.96
CA SER A 339 -31.09 5.59 -5.62
C SER A 339 -31.18 5.19 -4.15
N SER A 340 -32.37 5.40 -3.56
CA SER A 340 -32.66 4.85 -2.24
C SER A 340 -32.75 3.34 -2.28
N THR A 341 -32.33 2.71 -1.21
CA THR A 341 -32.33 1.25 -1.04
C THR A 341 -32.83 0.87 0.35
N SER A 342 -33.41 -0.31 0.47
CA SER A 342 -33.76 -0.94 1.74
C SER A 342 -32.77 -2.06 2.12
N GLU A 343 -31.70 -2.24 1.35
CA GLU A 343 -30.66 -3.25 1.60
C GLU A 343 -30.10 -3.18 3.02
N VAL A 344 -29.76 -4.35 3.55
CA VAL A 344 -29.14 -4.54 4.88
C VAL A 344 -27.95 -5.48 4.69
N GLY A 345 -26.83 -5.16 5.34
CA GLY A 345 -25.63 -5.97 5.27
C GLY A 345 -24.39 -5.12 5.05
N SER A 346 -23.36 -5.70 4.47
CA SER A 346 -22.05 -5.06 4.33
C SER A 346 -21.29 -5.50 3.09
N VAL A 347 -20.29 -4.68 2.72
CA VAL A 347 -19.19 -5.03 1.81
C VAL A 347 -17.88 -4.58 2.45
N TYR A 348 -16.77 -5.19 2.04
CA TYR A 348 -15.44 -4.69 2.37
C TYR A 348 -14.89 -3.84 1.23
N ILE A 349 -14.20 -2.75 1.57
CA ILE A 349 -13.56 -1.87 0.59
C ILE A 349 -12.10 -1.63 0.95
N TRP A 350 -11.24 -1.38 -0.04
CA TRP A 350 -9.82 -1.11 0.15
C TRP A 350 -9.24 -0.34 -1.04
N GLY A 351 -8.19 0.45 -0.81
CA GLY A 351 -7.36 1.02 -1.87
C GLY A 351 -8.10 2.01 -2.78
N ALA A 352 -8.80 2.99 -2.19
CA ALA A 352 -9.49 4.02 -2.95
C ALA A 352 -8.49 4.95 -3.68
N GLN A 353 -8.71 5.21 -4.98
CA GLN A 353 -7.84 6.03 -5.80
C GLN A 353 -8.63 6.88 -6.79
N LEU A 354 -8.45 8.20 -6.74
CA LEU A 354 -8.93 9.14 -7.72
C LEU A 354 -7.75 9.84 -8.40
N GLU A 355 -7.66 9.76 -9.70
CA GLU A 355 -6.56 10.31 -10.50
C GLU A 355 -7.09 11.20 -11.63
N VAL A 356 -6.31 12.21 -12.01
CA VAL A 356 -6.51 12.90 -13.29
C VAL A 356 -6.00 11.99 -14.41
N GLY A 357 -6.88 11.60 -15.31
CA GLY A 357 -6.54 10.73 -16.46
C GLY A 357 -7.73 9.98 -17.02
N SER A 358 -7.56 9.40 -18.20
CA SER A 358 -8.59 8.66 -18.95
C SER A 358 -8.61 7.15 -18.65
N TYR A 359 -7.82 6.70 -17.70
CA TYR A 359 -7.71 5.31 -17.24
C TYR A 359 -7.04 5.28 -15.85
N PRO A 360 -7.34 4.27 -15.02
CA PRO A 360 -6.65 4.08 -13.76
C PRO A 360 -5.23 3.55 -13.99
N THR A 361 -4.31 3.94 -13.12
CA THR A 361 -2.95 3.38 -13.09
C THR A 361 -2.78 2.39 -11.94
N SER A 362 -1.56 1.89 -11.72
CA SER A 362 -1.24 1.07 -10.55
C SER A 362 -1.56 1.84 -9.27
N TYR A 363 -1.94 1.11 -8.24
CA TYR A 363 -2.37 1.69 -6.98
C TYR A 363 -1.30 2.61 -6.35
N ILE A 364 -1.72 3.76 -5.85
CA ILE A 364 -0.87 4.74 -5.17
C ILE A 364 -1.43 4.92 -3.75
N PRO A 365 -0.82 4.30 -2.73
CA PRO A 365 -1.29 4.41 -1.35
C PRO A 365 -1.13 5.84 -0.83
N THR A 366 -2.07 6.27 0.01
CA THR A 366 -2.08 7.60 0.65
C THR A 366 -2.43 7.45 2.13
N ASP A 367 -1.84 8.35 2.95
CA ASP A 367 -2.04 8.45 4.39
C ASP A 367 -2.00 9.93 4.78
N GLY A 368 -3.16 10.53 5.00
CA GLY A 368 -3.36 11.93 5.40
C GLY A 368 -3.11 12.98 4.32
N THR A 369 -2.44 12.66 3.22
CA THR A 369 -2.10 13.58 2.13
C THR A 369 -2.15 12.92 0.77
N THR A 370 -2.29 13.73 -0.30
CA THR A 370 -2.16 13.21 -1.68
C THR A 370 -0.73 12.75 -1.95
N VAL A 371 -0.59 11.65 -2.69
CA VAL A 371 0.72 11.10 -3.09
C VAL A 371 0.84 11.11 -4.60
N THR A 372 1.97 11.58 -5.11
CA THR A 372 2.30 11.56 -6.53
C THR A 372 3.33 10.47 -6.83
N ARG A 373 2.96 9.52 -7.71
CA ARG A 373 3.92 8.65 -8.37
C ARG A 373 4.43 9.36 -9.62
N VAL A 374 5.73 9.60 -9.67
CA VAL A 374 6.41 10.19 -10.82
C VAL A 374 6.38 9.21 -12.01
N GLN A 375 6.47 9.73 -13.21
CA GLN A 375 6.51 8.95 -14.45
C GLN A 375 7.64 7.91 -14.44
N ASP A 376 7.37 6.71 -14.94
CA ASP A 376 8.40 5.72 -15.25
C ASP A 376 9.13 6.15 -16.53
N GLN A 377 10.44 6.27 -16.45
CA GLN A 377 11.29 6.56 -17.61
C GLN A 377 12.26 5.40 -17.83
N TYR A 378 12.22 4.82 -19.00
CA TYR A 378 13.13 3.77 -19.43
C TYR A 378 13.98 4.27 -20.58
N GLU A 379 15.29 4.26 -20.39
CA GLU A 379 16.25 4.74 -21.36
C GLU A 379 17.27 3.65 -21.68
N LYS A 380 17.55 3.48 -22.96
CA LYS A 380 18.65 2.66 -23.45
C LYS A 380 19.68 3.58 -24.09
N THR A 381 20.87 3.63 -23.51
CA THR A 381 22.00 4.38 -24.05
C THR A 381 22.92 3.45 -24.85
N GLY A 382 23.54 3.97 -25.90
CA GLY A 382 24.57 3.23 -26.65
C GLY A 382 24.06 2.36 -27.82
N ILE A 383 23.03 2.82 -28.54
CA ILE A 383 22.65 2.26 -29.85
C ILE A 383 23.52 2.90 -30.93
#